data_ec6fa63195fd9165fcb12846ec0111e1
#
_entry.id   ec6fa63195fd9165fcb12846ec0111e1
#
_cell.length_a   1.000
_cell.length_b   1.000
_cell.length_c   1.000
_cell.angle_alpha   90.00
_cell.angle_beta   90.00
_cell.angle_gamma   90.00
#
_symmetry.space_group_name_H-M   'P 1'
#
loop_
_entity.id
_entity.type
_entity.pdbx_description
1 polymer ?
#
loop_
_entity_poly.entity_id
_entity_poly.type
_entity_poly.pdbx_seq_one_letter_code
_entity_poly.pdbx_strand_id
1 'polypeptide(L)'
;IANLSSKQGGDNEKLIFKILKRGEKLNIETAETENDLADGGLRYDLTLPLSRYYSNNSANLPSPFKALQVGSVWRADRPQKGRFRQFVQCDIDILGDATNQAEIELILATTTALKKICPDNSFEVRVNDRKLLRAMAVYSGFPEEDIDKVFITVDKMDKIGTDGVKAELMENGYSEETADKYLEL
;
A
#
# COMPACT_ATOMS: atom_id res chain seq x y z
N ILE A 1 6.50 -11.54 14.69
CA ILE A 1 6.98 -11.31 13.31
C ILE A 1 5.99 -11.87 12.31
N ALA A 2 5.57 -13.14 12.39
CA ALA A 2 4.65 -13.74 11.43
C ALA A 2 3.41 -12.88 11.10
N ASN A 3 2.86 -12.15 12.09
CA ASN A 3 1.73 -11.24 11.87
C ASN A 3 2.10 -9.93 11.16
N LEU A 4 3.39 -9.56 11.16
CA LEU A 4 3.88 -8.37 10.46
C LEU A 4 4.31 -8.71 9.03
N SER A 5 4.92 -9.87 8.82
CA SER A 5 5.48 -10.26 7.53
C SER A 5 4.45 -10.90 6.61
N SER A 6 3.60 -11.80 7.09
CA SER A 6 2.68 -12.54 6.21
C SER A 6 1.50 -11.74 5.65
N LYS A 7 1.24 -10.52 6.13
CA LYS A 7 0.07 -9.72 5.73
C LYS A 7 0.36 -8.55 4.81
N GLN A 8 1.61 -8.13 4.70
CA GLN A 8 1.95 -6.99 3.84
C GLN A 8 2.32 -7.41 2.40
N GLY A 9 2.64 -8.69 2.18
CA GLY A 9 2.91 -9.30 0.89
C GLY A 9 4.05 -8.65 0.09
N GLY A 10 4.86 -9.47 -0.58
CA GLY A 10 5.85 -9.00 -1.55
C GLY A 10 6.99 -8.18 -0.95
N ASP A 11 7.44 -7.17 -1.68
CA ASP A 11 8.64 -6.38 -1.36
C ASP A 11 8.54 -5.57 -0.05
N ASN A 12 7.35 -5.31 0.45
CA ASN A 12 7.16 -4.57 1.70
C ASN A 12 7.73 -5.29 2.93
N GLU A 13 7.79 -6.62 2.91
CA GLU A 13 8.40 -7.39 4.00
C GLU A 13 9.89 -7.09 4.18
N LYS A 14 10.59 -6.78 3.09
CA LYS A 14 12.01 -6.41 3.09
C LYS A 14 12.26 -5.06 3.77
N LEU A 15 11.21 -4.24 3.90
CA LEU A 15 11.29 -2.91 4.51
C LEU A 15 10.99 -2.91 6.01
N ILE A 16 10.69 -4.05 6.62
CA ILE A 16 10.42 -4.16 8.05
C ILE A 16 11.74 -4.24 8.83
N PHE A 17 11.98 -3.30 9.74
CA PHE A 17 13.06 -3.41 10.70
C PHE A 17 12.76 -4.53 11.70
N LYS A 18 13.55 -5.60 11.66
CA LYS A 18 13.46 -6.73 12.59
C LYS A 18 14.21 -6.42 13.88
N ILE A 19 13.66 -6.85 14.99
CA ILE A 19 14.28 -6.75 16.33
C ILE A 19 14.80 -8.11 16.68
N LEU A 20 16.11 -8.21 16.94
CA LEU A 20 16.76 -9.48 17.30
C LEU A 20 16.27 -9.98 18.66
N LYS A 21 16.23 -11.30 18.80
CA LYS A 21 16.10 -11.99 20.08
C LYS A 21 17.23 -11.59 21.03
N ARG A 22 17.05 -11.79 22.32
CA ARG A 22 18.04 -11.43 23.34
C ARG A 22 18.49 -12.65 24.14
N GLY A 23 19.74 -12.60 24.60
CA GLY A 23 20.34 -13.62 25.48
C GLY A 23 20.34 -15.00 24.81
N GLU A 24 20.04 -16.03 25.59
CA GLU A 24 20.04 -17.43 25.16
C GLU A 24 19.07 -17.76 24.01
N LYS A 25 18.07 -16.90 23.78
CA LYS A 25 17.13 -17.06 22.68
C LYS A 25 17.73 -16.66 21.31
N LEU A 26 18.82 -15.92 21.31
CA LEU A 26 19.54 -15.53 20.09
C LEU A 26 20.59 -16.59 19.78
N ASN A 27 20.25 -17.54 18.94
CA ASN A 27 21.18 -18.59 18.51
C ASN A 27 21.48 -18.42 17.02
N ILE A 28 22.67 -17.87 16.72
CA ILE A 28 23.10 -17.58 15.35
C ILE A 28 23.53 -18.87 14.64
N GLU A 29 24.05 -19.86 15.40
CA GLU A 29 24.59 -21.10 14.84
C GLU A 29 23.49 -22.03 14.28
N THR A 30 22.29 -21.97 14.84
CA THR A 30 21.16 -22.82 14.44
C THR A 30 20.11 -22.10 13.60
N ALA A 31 20.30 -20.81 13.35
CA ALA A 31 19.35 -20.02 12.57
C ALA A 31 19.47 -20.36 11.07
N GLU A 32 18.39 -20.75 10.44
CA GLU A 32 18.30 -21.00 8.99
C GLU A 32 17.81 -19.76 8.24
N THR A 33 17.01 -18.92 8.90
CA THR A 33 16.41 -17.72 8.32
C THR A 33 16.56 -16.51 9.24
N GLU A 34 16.42 -15.31 8.70
CA GLU A 34 16.38 -14.08 9.49
C GLU A 34 15.25 -14.08 10.56
N ASN A 35 14.15 -14.80 10.30
CA ASN A 35 13.05 -14.89 11.23
C ASN A 35 13.37 -15.69 12.47
N ASP A 36 14.34 -16.62 12.38
CA ASP A 36 14.82 -17.40 13.52
C ASP A 36 15.62 -16.55 14.51
N LEU A 37 16.21 -15.46 14.02
CA LEU A 37 16.99 -14.52 14.82
C LEU A 37 16.15 -13.41 15.46
N ALA A 38 14.93 -13.20 14.97
CA ALA A 38 14.11 -12.07 15.37
C ALA A 38 12.89 -12.51 16.19
N ASP A 39 12.49 -11.73 17.19
CA ASP A 39 11.26 -11.92 17.96
C ASP A 39 10.24 -10.79 17.79
N GLY A 40 10.63 -9.68 17.18
CA GLY A 40 9.80 -8.51 16.94
C GLY A 40 10.18 -7.76 15.68
N GLY A 41 9.41 -6.73 15.39
CA GLY A 41 9.70 -5.78 14.33
C GLY A 41 9.12 -4.41 14.66
N LEU A 42 9.72 -3.37 14.11
CA LEU A 42 9.15 -2.03 14.18
C LEU A 42 7.95 -1.97 13.23
N ARG A 43 6.90 -1.30 13.65
CA ARG A 43 5.69 -1.18 12.83
C ARG A 43 5.98 -0.37 11.57
N TYR A 44 5.59 -0.94 10.45
CA TYR A 44 5.75 -0.37 9.11
C TYR A 44 4.71 0.72 8.82
N ASP A 45 3.49 0.55 9.33
CA ASP A 45 2.34 1.44 9.23
C ASP A 45 1.48 1.37 10.49
N LEU A 46 0.34 2.06 10.49
CA LEU A 46 -0.63 2.06 11.57
C LEU A 46 -1.82 1.11 11.32
N THR A 47 -1.94 0.53 10.13
CA THR A 47 -3.07 -0.34 9.73
C THR A 47 -3.12 -1.61 10.55
N LEU A 48 -1.99 -2.30 10.74
CA LEU A 48 -1.95 -3.55 11.50
C LEU A 48 -2.27 -3.37 12.99
N PRO A 49 -1.72 -2.33 13.68
CA PRO A 49 -2.15 -2.00 15.04
C PRO A 49 -3.65 -1.72 15.15
N LEU A 50 -4.23 -0.96 14.22
CA LEU A 50 -5.65 -0.67 14.17
C LEU A 50 -6.49 -1.92 13.97
N SER A 51 -6.10 -2.77 13.01
CA SER A 51 -6.81 -4.04 12.74
C SER A 51 -6.85 -4.93 13.97
N ARG A 52 -5.75 -5.00 14.72
CA ARG A 52 -5.70 -5.74 15.99
C ARG A 52 -6.60 -5.10 17.05
N TYR A 53 -6.55 -3.79 17.20
CA TYR A 53 -7.42 -3.06 18.13
C TYR A 53 -8.90 -3.31 17.83
N TYR A 54 -9.27 -3.14 16.56
CA TYR A 54 -10.64 -3.35 16.09
C TYR A 54 -11.09 -4.81 16.33
N SER A 55 -10.28 -5.78 15.94
CA SER A 55 -10.59 -7.21 16.14
C SER A 55 -10.83 -7.57 17.61
N ASN A 56 -10.05 -6.99 18.53
CA ASN A 56 -10.18 -7.27 19.95
C ASN A 56 -11.34 -6.53 20.65
N ASN A 57 -11.84 -5.45 20.03
CA ASN A 57 -12.82 -4.55 20.67
C ASN A 57 -14.11 -4.37 19.86
N SER A 58 -14.25 -5.02 18.70
CA SER A 58 -15.33 -4.77 17.74
C SER A 58 -16.73 -4.82 18.34
N ALA A 59 -16.97 -5.71 19.33
CA ALA A 59 -18.26 -5.80 20.01
C ALA A 59 -18.66 -4.54 20.80
N ASN A 60 -17.69 -3.70 21.15
CA ASN A 60 -17.89 -2.49 21.96
C ASN A 60 -17.68 -1.19 21.16
N LEU A 61 -17.34 -1.30 19.87
CA LEU A 61 -17.10 -0.16 19.01
C LEU A 61 -18.35 0.19 18.19
N PRO A 62 -18.54 1.47 17.84
CA PRO A 62 -19.61 1.86 16.92
C PRO A 62 -19.42 1.24 15.53
N SER A 63 -20.51 1.09 14.78
CA SER A 63 -20.47 0.69 13.38
C SER A 63 -21.19 1.77 12.55
N PRO A 64 -20.55 2.37 11.55
CA PRO A 64 -19.14 2.24 11.21
C PRO A 64 -18.19 2.81 12.29
N PHE A 65 -17.01 2.19 12.45
CA PHE A 65 -15.96 2.69 13.33
C PHE A 65 -15.01 3.59 12.55
N LYS A 66 -14.90 4.83 12.99
CA LYS A 66 -14.01 5.84 12.39
C LYS A 66 -12.83 6.10 13.31
N ALA A 67 -11.63 6.00 12.78
CA ALA A 67 -10.40 6.16 13.54
C ALA A 67 -9.49 7.21 12.91
N LEU A 68 -8.90 8.04 13.75
CA LEU A 68 -7.75 8.87 13.43
C LEU A 68 -6.56 8.37 14.24
N GLN A 69 -5.48 8.03 13.57
CA GLN A 69 -4.27 7.55 14.19
C GLN A 69 -3.10 8.48 13.86
N VAL A 70 -2.31 8.82 14.86
CA VAL A 70 -1.06 9.56 14.67
C VAL A 70 0.05 8.82 15.38
N GLY A 71 1.13 8.51 14.69
CA GLY A 71 2.23 7.78 15.31
C GLY A 71 3.44 7.57 14.42
N SER A 72 4.58 7.32 15.06
CA SER A 72 5.80 7.00 14.34
C SER A 72 5.75 5.61 13.73
N VAL A 73 6.25 5.50 12.51
CA VAL A 73 6.43 4.26 11.77
C VAL A 73 7.85 4.18 11.23
N TRP A 74 8.29 2.97 10.89
CA TRP A 74 9.67 2.72 10.48
C TRP A 74 9.69 1.87 9.22
N ARG A 75 10.46 2.33 8.22
CA ARG A 75 10.68 1.62 6.96
C ARG A 75 12.16 1.58 6.63
N ALA A 76 12.68 0.40 6.30
CA ALA A 76 14.08 0.20 5.93
C ALA A 76 14.40 0.69 4.51
N ASP A 77 13.69 1.70 4.04
CA ASP A 77 13.94 2.35 2.77
C ASP A 77 15.37 2.91 2.67
N ARG A 78 15.88 3.03 1.45
CA ARG A 78 17.11 3.77 1.20
C ARG A 78 16.87 5.26 1.51
N PRO A 79 17.62 5.84 2.47
CA PRO A 79 17.46 7.24 2.82
C PRO A 79 17.74 8.17 1.62
N GLN A 80 16.87 9.14 1.40
CA GLN A 80 17.04 10.18 0.39
C GLN A 80 16.25 11.43 0.80
N LYS A 81 16.41 12.53 0.07
CA LYS A 81 15.68 13.76 0.36
C LYS A 81 14.16 13.51 0.41
N GLY A 82 13.53 13.85 1.53
CA GLY A 82 12.10 13.65 1.74
C GLY A 82 11.68 12.22 2.11
N ARG A 83 12.63 11.25 2.20
CA ARG A 83 12.33 9.88 2.58
C ARG A 83 13.22 9.45 3.75
N PHE A 84 12.62 9.35 4.92
CA PHE A 84 13.26 8.99 6.18
C PHE A 84 12.89 7.57 6.59
N ARG A 85 13.78 6.92 7.36
CA ARG A 85 13.52 5.58 7.91
C ARG A 85 12.56 5.59 9.09
N GLN A 86 12.42 6.72 9.77
CA GLN A 86 11.40 6.98 10.77
C GLN A 86 10.65 8.25 10.39
N PHE A 87 9.33 8.20 10.43
CA PHE A 87 8.47 9.36 10.19
C PHE A 87 7.13 9.17 10.91
N VAL A 88 6.35 10.22 10.98
CA VAL A 88 5.01 10.18 11.58
C VAL A 88 3.99 9.99 10.46
N GLN A 89 3.12 9.00 10.61
CA GLN A 89 1.90 8.88 9.83
C GLN A 89 0.72 9.50 10.57
N CYS A 90 -0.20 10.06 9.81
CA CYS A 90 -1.51 10.51 10.26
C CYS A 90 -2.53 9.82 9.34
N ASP A 91 -3.12 8.74 9.83
CA ASP A 91 -4.01 7.88 9.07
C ASP A 91 -5.45 8.05 9.54
N ILE A 92 -6.37 8.10 8.58
CA ILE A 92 -7.81 8.08 8.84
C ILE A 92 -8.40 6.83 8.22
N ASP A 93 -9.18 6.09 9.00
CA ASP A 93 -9.76 4.80 8.60
C ASP A 93 -11.24 4.75 8.96
N ILE A 94 -12.03 4.12 8.10
CA ILE A 94 -13.44 3.79 8.36
C ILE A 94 -13.61 2.29 8.18
N LEU A 95 -14.07 1.60 9.26
CA LEU A 95 -14.30 0.17 9.24
C LEU A 95 -15.78 -0.13 9.47
N GLY A 96 -16.31 -1.11 8.72
CA GLY A 96 -17.69 -1.56 8.87
C GLY A 96 -18.71 -0.81 8.02
N ASP A 97 -18.26 -0.02 7.03
CA ASP A 97 -19.09 0.54 5.98
C ASP A 97 -18.77 -0.14 4.64
N ALA A 98 -19.75 -0.79 4.05
CA ALA A 98 -19.61 -1.48 2.77
C ALA A 98 -20.06 -0.62 1.57
N THR A 99 -20.42 0.63 1.83
CA THR A 99 -20.87 1.56 0.81
C THR A 99 -19.76 2.52 0.40
N ASN A 100 -19.95 3.26 -0.70
CA ASN A 100 -19.00 4.29 -1.12
C ASN A 100 -19.06 5.58 -0.27
N GLN A 101 -19.87 5.61 0.78
CA GLN A 101 -19.93 6.76 1.70
C GLN A 101 -18.62 6.92 2.46
N ALA A 102 -17.95 5.79 2.81
CA ALA A 102 -16.66 5.82 3.48
C ALA A 102 -15.60 6.53 2.62
N GLU A 103 -15.50 6.18 1.33
CA GLU A 103 -14.55 6.81 0.40
C GLU A 103 -14.85 8.31 0.21
N ILE A 104 -16.12 8.66 0.06
CA ILE A 104 -16.54 10.07 -0.07
C ILE A 104 -16.14 10.87 1.18
N GLU A 105 -16.38 10.32 2.37
CA GLU A 105 -16.03 10.98 3.63
C GLU A 105 -14.50 11.12 3.79
N LEU A 106 -13.72 10.10 3.45
CA LEU A 106 -12.26 10.15 3.48
C LEU A 106 -11.69 11.20 2.53
N ILE A 107 -12.23 11.29 1.32
CA ILE A 107 -11.85 12.33 0.34
C ILE A 107 -12.17 13.72 0.90
N LEU A 108 -13.36 13.92 1.45
CA LEU A 108 -13.79 15.19 2.02
C LEU A 108 -12.92 15.59 3.22
N ALA A 109 -12.66 14.68 4.14
CA ALA A 109 -11.82 14.90 5.31
C ALA A 109 -10.39 15.27 4.91
N THR A 110 -9.79 14.51 4.00
CA THR A 110 -8.41 14.72 3.52
C THR A 110 -8.28 16.05 2.80
N THR A 111 -9.19 16.35 1.87
CA THR A 111 -9.17 17.61 1.12
C THR A 111 -9.40 18.83 2.01
N THR A 112 -10.26 18.69 3.02
CA THR A 112 -10.50 19.75 4.01
C THR A 112 -9.25 20.00 4.87
N ALA A 113 -8.58 18.93 5.31
CA ALA A 113 -7.34 19.03 6.07
C ALA A 113 -6.22 19.71 5.24
N LEU A 114 -6.03 19.26 4.00
CA LEU A 114 -5.00 19.82 3.10
C LEU A 114 -5.24 21.31 2.82
N LYS A 115 -6.48 21.73 2.58
CA LYS A 115 -6.82 23.16 2.39
C LYS A 115 -6.50 24.01 3.61
N LYS A 116 -6.61 23.45 4.82
CA LYS A 116 -6.27 24.17 6.06
C LYS A 116 -4.77 24.21 6.33
N ILE A 117 -4.05 23.14 6.00
CA ILE A 117 -2.60 23.02 6.25
C ILE A 117 -1.79 23.78 5.18
N CYS A 118 -2.23 23.71 3.93
CA CYS A 118 -1.56 24.28 2.77
C CYS A 118 -2.54 25.15 1.96
N PRO A 119 -2.99 26.31 2.50
CA PRO A 119 -4.05 27.11 1.88
C PRO A 119 -3.65 27.67 0.51
N ASP A 120 -2.37 27.92 0.29
CA ASP A 120 -1.84 28.53 -0.92
C ASP A 120 -1.50 27.50 -2.03
N ASN A 121 -1.64 26.22 -1.73
CA ASN A 121 -1.34 25.15 -2.69
C ASN A 121 -2.62 24.66 -3.37
N SER A 122 -2.53 24.46 -4.69
CA SER A 122 -3.54 23.70 -5.44
C SER A 122 -3.20 22.21 -5.41
N PHE A 123 -4.22 21.36 -5.39
CA PHE A 123 -4.09 19.92 -5.51
C PHE A 123 -5.31 19.35 -6.23
N GLU A 124 -5.13 18.20 -6.85
CA GLU A 124 -6.22 17.43 -7.43
C GLU A 124 -6.37 16.09 -6.70
N VAL A 125 -7.58 15.54 -6.71
CA VAL A 125 -7.88 14.21 -6.19
C VAL A 125 -8.07 13.29 -7.37
N ARG A 126 -7.19 12.29 -7.52
CA ARG A 126 -7.32 11.24 -8.54
C ARG A 126 -8.01 10.04 -7.90
N VAL A 127 -9.16 9.69 -8.44
CA VAL A 127 -9.97 8.56 -7.97
C VAL A 127 -9.97 7.49 -9.06
N ASN A 128 -9.77 6.24 -8.64
CA ASN A 128 -9.81 5.10 -9.55
C ASN A 128 -10.55 3.92 -8.91
N ASP A 129 -11.05 3.01 -9.74
CA ASP A 129 -11.67 1.76 -9.31
C ASP A 129 -10.99 0.59 -10.04
N ARG A 130 -10.53 -0.39 -9.28
CA ARG A 130 -9.91 -1.61 -9.85
C ARG A 130 -10.83 -2.37 -10.80
N LYS A 131 -12.14 -2.32 -10.59
CA LYS A 131 -13.11 -2.95 -11.49
C LYS A 131 -13.14 -2.26 -12.85
N LEU A 132 -13.04 -0.93 -12.85
CA LEU A 132 -12.96 -0.15 -14.08
C LEU A 132 -11.67 -0.46 -14.83
N LEU A 133 -10.52 -0.40 -14.15
CA LEU A 133 -9.23 -0.75 -14.75
C LEU A 133 -9.22 -2.17 -15.33
N ARG A 134 -9.81 -3.13 -14.60
CA ARG A 134 -9.95 -4.51 -15.07
C ARG A 134 -10.81 -4.59 -16.33
N ALA A 135 -11.93 -3.90 -16.35
CA ALA A 135 -12.81 -3.84 -17.53
C ALA A 135 -12.10 -3.21 -18.74
N MET A 136 -11.33 -2.14 -18.53
CA MET A 136 -10.51 -1.51 -19.56
C MET A 136 -9.46 -2.50 -20.11
N ALA A 137 -8.75 -3.22 -19.24
CA ALA A 137 -7.76 -4.21 -19.66
C ALA A 137 -8.37 -5.35 -20.50
N VAL A 138 -9.48 -5.92 -20.03
CA VAL A 138 -10.22 -6.94 -20.78
C VAL A 138 -10.73 -6.40 -22.13
N TYR A 139 -11.29 -5.19 -22.13
CA TYR A 139 -11.76 -4.53 -23.36
C TYR A 139 -10.64 -4.28 -24.36
N SER A 140 -9.44 -4.00 -23.88
CA SER A 140 -8.26 -3.80 -24.73
C SER A 140 -7.70 -5.11 -25.29
N GLY A 141 -8.07 -6.26 -24.72
CA GLY A 141 -7.68 -7.59 -25.22
C GLY A 141 -6.62 -8.29 -24.36
N PHE A 142 -6.34 -7.81 -23.13
CA PHE A 142 -5.48 -8.55 -22.21
C PHE A 142 -6.18 -9.79 -21.66
N PRO A 143 -5.49 -10.94 -21.53
CA PRO A 143 -6.02 -12.12 -20.87
C PRO A 143 -6.38 -11.84 -19.41
N GLU A 144 -7.49 -12.40 -18.92
CA GLU A 144 -7.94 -12.14 -17.55
C GLU A 144 -6.94 -12.58 -16.48
N GLU A 145 -6.21 -13.65 -16.73
CA GLU A 145 -5.16 -14.20 -15.86
C GLU A 145 -3.93 -13.30 -15.73
N ASP A 146 -3.72 -12.39 -16.68
CA ASP A 146 -2.54 -11.53 -16.72
C ASP A 146 -2.81 -10.10 -16.23
N ILE A 147 -4.06 -9.75 -15.93
CA ILE A 147 -4.45 -8.38 -15.59
C ILE A 147 -3.65 -7.81 -14.41
N ASP A 148 -3.36 -8.62 -13.38
CA ASP A 148 -2.57 -8.15 -12.24
C ASP A 148 -1.11 -7.83 -12.64
N LYS A 149 -0.54 -8.54 -13.62
CA LYS A 149 0.79 -8.23 -14.19
C LYS A 149 0.74 -6.94 -15.01
N VAL A 150 -0.32 -6.76 -15.79
CA VAL A 150 -0.55 -5.52 -16.57
C VAL A 150 -0.60 -4.33 -15.60
N PHE A 151 -1.32 -4.42 -14.49
CA PHE A 151 -1.40 -3.35 -13.49
C PHE A 151 -0.04 -3.01 -12.89
N ILE A 152 0.81 -4.01 -12.58
CA ILE A 152 2.16 -3.75 -12.06
C ILE A 152 3.00 -2.94 -13.04
N THR A 153 2.84 -3.19 -14.35
CA THR A 153 3.53 -2.43 -15.40
C THR A 153 2.96 -1.02 -15.52
N VAL A 154 1.63 -0.88 -15.54
CA VAL A 154 0.94 0.41 -15.66
C VAL A 154 1.19 1.33 -14.46
N ASP A 155 1.32 0.78 -13.25
CA ASP A 155 1.67 1.52 -12.03
C ASP A 155 3.03 2.23 -12.11
N LYS A 156 3.86 1.87 -13.10
CA LYS A 156 5.14 2.55 -13.35
C LYS A 156 5.00 3.79 -14.24
N MET A 157 3.81 4.10 -14.72
CA MET A 157 3.58 5.19 -15.70
C MET A 157 4.17 6.53 -15.25
N ASP A 158 4.02 6.88 -13.97
CA ASP A 158 4.60 8.12 -13.42
C ASP A 158 6.14 8.15 -13.44
N LYS A 159 6.79 6.98 -13.56
CA LYS A 159 8.25 6.84 -13.53
C LYS A 159 8.88 6.72 -14.90
N ILE A 160 8.26 5.93 -15.80
CA ILE A 160 8.81 5.58 -17.11
C ILE A 160 8.03 6.18 -18.28
N GLY A 161 6.92 6.88 -17.99
CA GLY A 161 6.05 7.46 -19.01
C GLY A 161 5.27 6.43 -19.81
N THR A 162 4.36 6.92 -20.66
CA THR A 162 3.49 6.09 -21.50
C THR A 162 4.29 5.20 -22.45
N ASP A 163 5.34 5.75 -23.10
CA ASP A 163 6.18 4.98 -24.02
C ASP A 163 6.94 3.85 -23.31
N GLY A 164 7.41 4.10 -22.08
CA GLY A 164 8.09 3.10 -21.27
C GLY A 164 7.14 1.97 -20.84
N VAL A 165 5.92 2.30 -20.45
CA VAL A 165 4.88 1.31 -20.13
C VAL A 165 4.54 0.48 -21.35
N LYS A 166 4.33 1.12 -22.52
CA LYS A 166 4.08 0.42 -23.78
C LYS A 166 5.19 -0.57 -24.13
N ALA A 167 6.45 -0.13 -24.06
CA ALA A 167 7.61 -0.98 -24.32
C ALA A 167 7.65 -2.19 -23.38
N GLU A 168 7.44 -1.99 -22.09
CA GLU A 168 7.44 -3.07 -21.09
C GLU A 168 6.27 -4.05 -21.30
N LEU A 169 5.08 -3.56 -21.69
CA LEU A 169 3.96 -4.45 -22.04
C LEU A 169 4.29 -5.31 -23.25
N MET A 170 4.93 -4.75 -24.28
CA MET A 170 5.37 -5.49 -25.46
C MET A 170 6.47 -6.53 -25.13
N GLU A 171 7.42 -6.18 -24.25
CA GLU A 171 8.43 -7.12 -23.74
C GLU A 171 7.79 -8.30 -22.96
N ASN A 172 6.68 -8.04 -22.28
CA ASN A 172 5.91 -9.07 -21.59
C ASN A 172 5.06 -9.93 -22.53
N GLY A 173 5.13 -9.71 -23.86
CA GLY A 173 4.51 -10.54 -24.89
C GLY A 173 3.13 -10.08 -25.35
N TYR A 174 2.67 -8.89 -24.96
CA TYR A 174 1.41 -8.33 -25.45
C TYR A 174 1.61 -7.59 -26.78
N SER A 175 0.55 -7.56 -27.61
CA SER A 175 0.62 -6.86 -28.90
C SER A 175 0.64 -5.34 -28.71
N GLU A 176 1.29 -4.66 -29.64
CA GLU A 176 1.30 -3.19 -29.70
C GLU A 176 -0.12 -2.62 -29.72
N GLU A 177 -1.01 -3.22 -30.54
CA GLU A 177 -2.42 -2.82 -30.65
C GLU A 177 -3.15 -2.90 -29.31
N THR A 178 -2.94 -3.98 -28.52
CA THR A 178 -3.52 -4.15 -27.20
C THR A 178 -3.01 -3.10 -26.22
N ALA A 179 -1.69 -2.82 -26.25
CA ALA A 179 -1.08 -1.84 -25.38
C ALA A 179 -1.58 -0.41 -25.70
N ASP A 180 -1.60 -0.03 -26.97
CA ASP A 180 -2.10 1.28 -27.42
C ASP A 180 -3.55 1.49 -27.03
N LYS A 181 -4.40 0.52 -27.33
CA LYS A 181 -5.82 0.57 -26.99
C LYS A 181 -6.09 0.76 -25.51
N TYR A 182 -5.26 0.19 -24.64
CA TYR A 182 -5.38 0.38 -23.19
C TYR A 182 -4.90 1.75 -22.73
N LEU A 183 -3.81 2.24 -23.32
CA LEU A 183 -3.19 3.51 -22.94
C LEU A 183 -3.96 4.74 -23.48
N GLU A 184 -4.85 4.55 -24.47
CA GLU A 184 -5.74 5.58 -24.99
C GLU A 184 -7.05 5.75 -24.20
N LEU A 185 -7.38 4.80 -23.29
CA LEU A 185 -8.57 4.83 -22.45
C LEU A 185 -8.35 5.67 -21.18
#